data_b78095b733c1a9348c0861a56452d823
#
_entry.id   b78095b733c1a9348c0861a56452d823
#
_cell.length_a   1.000
_cell.length_b   1.000
_cell.length_c   1.000
_cell.angle_alpha   90.00
_cell.angle_beta   90.00
_cell.angle_gamma   90.00
#
_symmetry.space_group_name_H-M   'P 1'
#
loop_
_entity.id
_entity.type
_entity.pdbx_description
1 polymer ?
#
loop_
_entity_poly.entity_id
_entity_poly.type
_entity_poly.pdbx_seq_one_letter_code
_entity_poly.pdbx_strand_id
1 'polypeptide(L)'
;AMLKEGMFIQDRYEIISKIGSGGMADVYKAKDHTLNRFVAVKVLKPEFRKDKGFITKFRVEAQSAAGLAHPNIVNVYDVGEDNGISFIVMELVEGITLKEYIEKKGRLAVREATSIAIQVSMGLQAAHNNGIVHRDVKPQNIIISTDGKVKVTDFGIARVATSNTISSNVMGSVHYSSPEQARGGYSDYKSDIYSLGITMYEMLTGHVPFDGDTTVAIALKHLQEEIQSPRKYVPELPKSTVQIIYKCTQKSPDRRYSDMEELISDL
;
A
#
# COMPACT_ATOMS: atom_id res chain seq x y z
N ALA A 1 20.17 4.00 -18.33
CA ALA A 1 21.29 3.75 -17.42
C ALA A 1 20.79 3.63 -15.98
N MET A 2 21.34 2.69 -15.25
CA MET A 2 21.03 2.52 -13.83
C MET A 2 21.70 3.62 -13.01
N LEU A 3 21.00 4.12 -12.01
CA LEU A 3 21.57 5.06 -11.07
C LEU A 3 22.57 4.36 -10.17
N LYS A 4 23.69 5.02 -9.92
CA LYS A 4 24.76 4.52 -9.07
C LYS A 4 25.04 5.49 -7.93
N GLU A 5 25.66 4.98 -6.86
CA GLU A 5 26.12 5.79 -5.75
C GLU A 5 26.95 6.98 -6.24
N GLY A 6 26.68 8.15 -5.70
CA GLY A 6 27.35 9.39 -6.05
C GLY A 6 26.75 10.16 -7.22
N MET A 7 25.83 9.56 -7.98
CA MET A 7 25.13 10.27 -9.06
C MET A 7 24.08 11.22 -8.46
N PHE A 8 23.82 12.33 -9.18
CA PHE A 8 22.85 13.34 -8.75
C PHE A 8 21.63 13.38 -9.66
N ILE A 9 20.47 13.56 -9.06
CA ILE A 9 19.21 13.90 -9.76
C ILE A 9 18.96 15.39 -9.53
N GLN A 10 18.78 16.15 -10.63
CA GLN A 10 18.54 17.61 -10.63
C GLN A 10 19.61 18.40 -9.86
N ASP A 11 20.85 17.94 -9.85
CA ASP A 11 21.96 18.58 -9.11
C ASP A 11 21.62 18.81 -7.61
N ARG A 12 20.64 18.11 -7.10
CA ARG A 12 20.15 18.30 -5.74
C ARG A 12 20.19 17.01 -4.91
N TYR A 13 19.75 15.89 -5.49
CA TYR A 13 19.61 14.64 -4.76
C TYR A 13 20.75 13.69 -5.11
N GLU A 14 21.63 13.49 -4.17
CA GLU A 14 22.77 12.57 -4.32
C GLU A 14 22.34 11.15 -3.94
N ILE A 15 22.48 10.22 -4.87
CA ILE A 15 22.17 8.81 -4.66
C ILE A 15 23.19 8.19 -3.70
N ILE A 16 22.71 7.64 -2.59
CA ILE A 16 23.55 7.00 -1.59
C ILE A 16 23.55 5.48 -1.79
N SER A 17 22.37 4.87 -1.84
CA SER A 17 22.24 3.42 -1.98
C SER A 17 20.84 3.04 -2.48
N LYS A 18 20.74 1.87 -3.08
CA LYS A 18 19.45 1.31 -3.48
C LYS A 18 18.86 0.59 -2.28
N ILE A 19 17.65 0.96 -1.88
CA ILE A 19 16.99 0.42 -0.68
C ILE A 19 15.78 -0.46 -0.99
N GLY A 20 15.30 -0.47 -2.23
CA GLY A 20 14.17 -1.30 -2.62
C GLY A 20 14.01 -1.41 -4.12
N SER A 21 13.29 -2.45 -4.55
CA SER A 21 12.98 -2.67 -5.96
C SER A 21 11.58 -3.26 -6.05
N GLY A 22 10.71 -2.58 -6.78
CA GLY A 22 9.35 -3.06 -7.08
C GLY A 22 9.20 -3.41 -8.55
N GLY A 23 7.98 -3.68 -8.98
CA GLY A 23 7.69 -4.04 -10.37
C GLY A 23 8.00 -2.94 -11.38
N MET A 24 7.67 -1.69 -11.05
CA MET A 24 7.83 -0.55 -11.96
C MET A 24 8.95 0.40 -11.58
N ALA A 25 9.35 0.42 -10.33
CA ALA A 25 10.27 1.42 -9.82
C ALA A 25 11.27 0.83 -8.86
N ASP A 26 12.44 1.45 -8.84
CA ASP A 26 13.46 1.23 -7.82
C ASP A 26 13.44 2.39 -6.83
N VAL A 27 13.75 2.11 -5.57
CA VAL A 27 13.81 3.12 -4.52
C VAL A 27 15.23 3.25 -4.02
N TYR A 28 15.69 4.48 -3.93
CA TYR A 28 17.03 4.82 -3.47
C TYR A 28 16.98 5.71 -2.23
N LYS A 29 17.93 5.50 -1.32
CA LYS A 29 18.25 6.49 -0.32
C LYS A 29 19.07 7.57 -0.99
N ALA A 30 18.73 8.83 -0.76
CA ALA A 30 19.45 9.95 -1.34
C ALA A 30 19.62 11.06 -0.30
N LYS A 31 20.58 11.93 -0.51
CA LYS A 31 20.76 13.14 0.29
C LYS A 31 20.27 14.34 -0.50
N ASP A 32 19.34 15.08 0.08
CA ASP A 32 18.89 16.36 -0.44
C ASP A 32 19.85 17.44 0.03
N HIS A 33 20.71 17.92 -0.87
CA HIS A 33 21.72 18.93 -0.54
C HIS A 33 21.13 20.34 -0.36
N THR A 34 19.90 20.58 -0.84
CA THR A 34 19.25 21.87 -0.66
C THR A 34 18.71 22.00 0.77
N LEU A 35 18.03 20.98 1.29
CA LEU A 35 17.46 21.00 2.64
C LEU A 35 18.32 20.23 3.65
N ASN A 36 19.46 19.68 3.22
CA ASN A 36 20.41 18.97 4.06
C ASN A 36 19.74 17.86 4.88
N ARG A 37 19.03 16.97 4.18
CA ARG A 37 18.35 15.83 4.81
C ARG A 37 18.39 14.61 3.90
N PHE A 38 18.22 13.43 4.49
CA PHE A 38 18.05 12.20 3.72
C PHE A 38 16.59 12.05 3.28
N VAL A 39 16.41 11.52 2.09
CA VAL A 39 15.10 11.27 1.47
C VAL A 39 15.11 9.93 0.77
N ALA A 40 13.93 9.43 0.42
CA ALA A 40 13.77 8.29 -0.49
C ALA A 40 13.44 8.84 -1.88
N VAL A 41 14.07 8.28 -2.90
CA VAL A 41 13.80 8.64 -4.31
C VAL A 41 13.33 7.40 -5.04
N LYS A 42 12.10 7.42 -5.51
CA LYS A 42 11.51 6.37 -6.32
C LYS A 42 11.71 6.74 -7.78
N VAL A 43 12.30 5.82 -8.53
CA VAL A 43 12.70 6.05 -9.93
C VAL A 43 12.02 5.00 -10.81
N LEU A 44 11.35 5.46 -11.85
CA LEU A 44 10.74 4.57 -12.84
C LEU A 44 11.81 3.73 -13.53
N LYS A 45 11.61 2.41 -13.60
CA LYS A 45 12.58 1.49 -14.22
C LYS A 45 12.76 1.77 -15.71
N PRO A 46 13.95 1.45 -16.27
CA PRO A 46 14.27 1.75 -17.66
C PRO A 46 13.26 1.21 -18.67
N GLU A 47 12.70 0.03 -18.45
CA GLU A 47 11.74 -0.59 -19.36
C GLU A 47 10.44 0.19 -19.49
N PHE A 48 10.11 1.08 -18.56
CA PHE A 48 8.91 1.90 -18.59
C PHE A 48 9.15 3.35 -19.00
N ARG A 49 10.42 3.75 -19.20
CA ARG A 49 10.80 5.15 -19.49
C ARG A 49 10.34 5.66 -20.83
N LYS A 50 10.04 4.78 -21.78
CA LYS A 50 9.61 5.15 -23.13
C LYS A 50 8.08 5.12 -23.27
N ASP A 51 7.37 4.60 -22.29
CA ASP A 51 5.91 4.56 -22.33
C ASP A 51 5.35 5.83 -21.70
N LYS A 52 4.85 6.73 -22.56
CA LYS A 52 4.30 8.02 -22.11
C LYS A 52 3.10 7.87 -21.20
N GLY A 53 2.32 6.81 -21.39
CA GLY A 53 1.16 6.52 -20.53
C GLY A 53 1.59 6.20 -19.11
N PHE A 54 2.61 5.36 -18.94
CA PHE A 54 3.18 5.05 -17.63
C PHE A 54 3.79 6.29 -16.97
N ILE A 55 4.56 7.07 -17.72
CA ILE A 55 5.21 8.29 -17.22
C ILE A 55 4.15 9.27 -16.72
N THR A 56 3.11 9.50 -17.49
CA THR A 56 2.05 10.45 -17.14
C THR A 56 1.31 10.00 -15.89
N LYS A 57 0.91 8.73 -15.82
CA LYS A 57 0.20 8.20 -14.65
C LYS A 57 1.09 8.22 -13.39
N PHE A 58 2.34 7.82 -13.53
CA PHE A 58 3.31 7.86 -12.44
C PHE A 58 3.40 9.27 -11.85
N ARG A 59 3.49 10.27 -12.71
CA ARG A 59 3.58 11.68 -12.30
C ARG A 59 2.28 12.19 -11.68
N VAL A 60 1.14 11.93 -12.32
CA VAL A 60 -0.16 12.45 -11.88
C VAL A 60 -0.54 11.87 -10.52
N GLU A 61 -0.38 10.58 -10.33
CA GLU A 61 -0.70 9.94 -9.05
C GLU A 61 0.21 10.44 -7.93
N ALA A 62 1.49 10.62 -8.22
CA ALA A 62 2.44 11.17 -7.25
C ALA A 62 2.13 12.62 -6.91
N GLN A 63 1.74 13.44 -7.88
CA GLN A 63 1.33 14.84 -7.65
C GLN A 63 0.06 14.92 -6.79
N SER A 64 -0.88 14.00 -6.99
CA SER A 64 -2.09 13.91 -6.15
C SER A 64 -1.72 13.58 -4.70
N ALA A 65 -0.81 12.65 -4.50
CA ALA A 65 -0.34 12.26 -3.17
C ALA A 65 0.52 13.36 -2.51
N ALA A 66 1.18 14.19 -3.30
CA ALA A 66 2.05 15.26 -2.79
C ALA A 66 1.30 16.30 -1.96
N GLY A 67 -0.03 16.41 -2.13
CA GLY A 67 -0.85 17.30 -1.31
C GLY A 67 -1.23 16.76 0.05
N LEU A 68 -0.89 15.49 0.34
CA LEU A 68 -1.24 14.84 1.60
C LEU A 68 -0.11 15.02 2.62
N ALA A 69 -0.44 15.63 3.76
CA ALA A 69 0.47 15.74 4.90
C ALA A 69 -0.22 15.13 6.11
N HIS A 70 0.24 13.97 6.56
CA HIS A 70 -0.34 13.27 7.70
C HIS A 70 0.72 12.36 8.35
N PRO A 71 0.73 12.22 9.68
CA PRO A 71 1.72 11.38 10.37
C PRO A 71 1.67 9.90 9.96
N ASN A 72 0.53 9.41 9.50
CA ASN A 72 0.35 8.01 9.09
C ASN A 72 0.43 7.81 7.57
N ILE A 73 0.95 8.78 6.85
CA ILE A 73 1.19 8.70 5.40
C ILE A 73 2.65 9.05 5.14
N VAL A 74 3.30 8.29 4.26
CA VAL A 74 4.64 8.66 3.77
C VAL A 74 4.47 9.89 2.88
N ASN A 75 5.07 11.00 3.28
CA ASN A 75 4.92 12.27 2.58
C ASN A 75 5.69 12.27 1.26
N VAL A 76 5.05 12.77 0.20
CA VAL A 76 5.70 13.02 -1.08
C VAL A 76 6.17 14.47 -1.09
N TYR A 77 7.46 14.67 -1.31
CA TYR A 77 8.07 16.00 -1.26
C TYR A 77 8.18 16.66 -2.61
N ASP A 78 8.45 15.87 -3.66
CA ASP A 78 8.70 16.40 -4.99
C ASP A 78 8.47 15.34 -6.05
N VAL A 79 8.18 15.78 -7.26
CA VAL A 79 7.98 14.92 -8.44
C VAL A 79 8.64 15.60 -9.62
N GLY A 80 9.41 14.87 -10.40
CA GLY A 80 10.06 15.49 -11.54
C GLY A 80 10.63 14.51 -12.55
N GLU A 81 11.36 15.08 -13.48
CA GLU A 81 12.07 14.35 -14.52
C GLU A 81 13.44 14.97 -14.72
N ASP A 82 14.46 14.13 -14.86
CA ASP A 82 15.83 14.56 -15.12
C ASP A 82 16.48 13.56 -16.07
N ASN A 83 16.94 14.05 -17.24
CA ASN A 83 17.58 13.23 -18.26
C ASN A 83 16.78 11.98 -18.65
N GLY A 84 15.47 12.14 -18.81
CA GLY A 84 14.57 11.03 -19.17
C GLY A 84 14.20 10.11 -18.02
N ILE A 85 14.64 10.43 -16.80
CA ILE A 85 14.34 9.66 -15.61
C ILE A 85 13.19 10.33 -14.84
N SER A 86 12.06 9.65 -14.74
CA SER A 86 10.94 10.11 -13.90
C SER A 86 11.18 9.67 -12.47
N PHE A 87 11.01 10.58 -11.53
CA PHE A 87 11.29 10.28 -10.12
C PHE A 87 10.28 10.95 -9.18
N ILE A 88 10.17 10.37 -8.00
CA ILE A 88 9.36 10.89 -6.90
C ILE A 88 10.27 10.95 -5.68
N VAL A 89 10.34 12.13 -5.05
CA VAL A 89 11.07 12.31 -3.80
C VAL A 89 10.08 12.23 -2.65
N MET A 90 10.38 11.41 -1.67
CA MET A 90 9.48 11.18 -0.56
C MET A 90 10.22 11.06 0.76
N GLU A 91 9.47 11.11 1.83
CA GLU A 91 9.97 10.88 3.17
C GLU A 91 10.70 9.55 3.26
N LEU A 92 11.89 9.55 3.83
CA LEU A 92 12.62 8.32 4.13
C LEU A 92 12.16 7.81 5.49
N VAL A 93 11.50 6.66 5.49
CA VAL A 93 11.05 6.02 6.72
C VAL A 93 11.97 4.83 7.01
N GLU A 94 12.68 4.89 8.12
CA GLU A 94 13.50 3.77 8.57
C GLU A 94 12.62 2.79 9.33
N GLY A 95 12.54 1.56 8.83
CA GLY A 95 11.69 0.54 9.39
C GLY A 95 11.53 -0.63 8.42
N ILE A 96 10.51 -1.43 8.68
CA ILE A 96 10.19 -2.59 7.85
C ILE A 96 8.74 -2.51 7.39
N THR A 97 8.42 -3.24 6.33
CA THR A 97 7.03 -3.36 5.90
C THR A 97 6.24 -4.19 6.90
N LEU A 98 4.93 -3.96 6.95
CA LEU A 98 4.04 -4.79 7.75
C LEU A 98 4.11 -6.25 7.30
N LYS A 99 4.32 -6.51 6.00
CA LYS A 99 4.47 -7.87 5.48
C LYS A 99 5.67 -8.57 6.11
N GLU A 100 6.82 -7.92 6.13
CA GLU A 100 8.03 -8.45 6.78
C GLU A 100 7.81 -8.67 8.26
N TYR A 101 7.09 -7.77 8.92
CA TYR A 101 6.81 -7.87 10.34
C TYR A 101 5.91 -9.07 10.66
N ILE A 102 4.85 -9.30 9.86
CA ILE A 102 3.98 -10.47 10.01
C ILE A 102 4.77 -11.76 9.79
N GLU A 103 5.59 -11.82 8.76
CA GLU A 103 6.42 -12.99 8.47
C GLU A 103 7.38 -13.31 9.61
N LYS A 104 7.95 -12.28 10.21
CA LYS A 104 8.89 -12.40 11.32
C LYS A 104 8.22 -12.91 12.59
N LYS A 105 7.01 -12.42 12.88
CA LYS A 105 6.25 -12.77 14.08
C LYS A 105 5.38 -14.02 13.92
N GLY A 106 5.05 -14.38 12.68
CA GLY A 106 4.06 -15.39 12.35
C GLY A 106 2.64 -14.84 12.39
N ARG A 107 2.26 -14.17 13.44
CA ARG A 107 0.99 -13.44 13.59
C ARG A 107 1.14 -12.43 14.73
N LEU A 108 0.22 -11.47 14.77
CA LEU A 108 0.26 -10.39 15.75
C LEU A 108 -0.81 -10.57 16.81
N ALA A 109 -0.52 -10.09 18.03
CA ALA A 109 -1.52 -10.00 19.08
C ALA A 109 -2.62 -9.02 18.69
N VAL A 110 -3.84 -9.23 19.19
CA VAL A 110 -5.01 -8.39 18.91
C VAL A 110 -4.70 -6.91 19.18
N ARG A 111 -4.07 -6.61 20.31
CA ARG A 111 -3.74 -5.25 20.71
C ARG A 111 -2.84 -4.56 19.69
N GLU A 112 -1.82 -5.25 19.22
CA GLU A 112 -0.88 -4.73 18.24
C GLU A 112 -1.53 -4.55 16.88
N ALA A 113 -2.26 -5.56 16.41
CA ALA A 113 -2.98 -5.49 15.15
C ALA A 113 -4.00 -4.35 15.12
N THR A 114 -4.72 -4.16 16.22
CA THR A 114 -5.69 -3.07 16.36
C THR A 114 -5.01 -1.71 16.30
N SER A 115 -3.89 -1.53 16.99
CA SER A 115 -3.14 -0.28 16.94
C SER A 115 -2.66 0.05 15.54
N ILE A 116 -2.16 -0.95 14.82
CA ILE A 116 -1.73 -0.79 13.43
C ILE A 116 -2.93 -0.42 12.54
N ALA A 117 -4.04 -1.12 12.68
CA ALA A 117 -5.26 -0.88 11.92
C ALA A 117 -5.80 0.54 12.14
N ILE A 118 -5.77 1.04 13.36
CA ILE A 118 -6.19 2.41 13.68
C ILE A 118 -5.31 3.42 12.94
N GLN A 119 -3.99 3.25 13.01
CA GLN A 119 -3.07 4.19 12.38
C GLN A 119 -3.21 4.18 10.85
N VAL A 120 -3.35 3.00 10.25
CA VAL A 120 -3.61 2.87 8.81
C VAL A 120 -4.93 3.54 8.44
N SER A 121 -5.96 3.32 9.23
CA SER A 121 -7.28 3.92 9.00
C SER A 121 -7.23 5.44 9.06
N MET A 122 -6.46 6.00 10.00
CA MET A 122 -6.29 7.46 10.11
C MET A 122 -5.59 8.04 8.90
N GLY A 123 -4.56 7.37 8.39
CA GLY A 123 -3.89 7.78 7.16
C GLY A 123 -4.81 7.72 5.95
N LEU A 124 -5.55 6.62 5.81
CA LEU A 124 -6.51 6.46 4.72
C LEU A 124 -7.66 7.47 4.79
N GLN A 125 -8.13 7.77 6.01
CA GLN A 125 -9.16 8.79 6.20
C GLN A 125 -8.69 10.15 5.70
N ALA A 126 -7.45 10.54 6.02
CA ALA A 126 -6.89 11.80 5.56
C ALA A 126 -6.83 11.85 4.03
N ALA A 127 -6.45 10.75 3.38
CA ALA A 127 -6.44 10.64 1.92
C ALA A 127 -7.86 10.74 1.35
N HIS A 128 -8.80 9.99 1.90
CA HIS A 128 -10.20 9.98 1.45
C HIS A 128 -10.84 11.36 1.58
N ASN A 129 -10.54 12.10 2.65
CA ASN A 129 -11.04 13.45 2.86
C ASN A 129 -10.53 14.43 1.81
N ASN A 130 -9.44 14.10 1.13
CA ASN A 130 -8.87 14.87 0.03
C ASN A 130 -9.21 14.27 -1.34
N GLY A 131 -10.18 13.36 -1.39
CA GLY A 131 -10.63 12.76 -2.63
C GLY A 131 -9.68 11.73 -3.23
N ILE A 132 -8.73 11.22 -2.44
CA ILE A 132 -7.74 10.25 -2.90
C ILE A 132 -8.05 8.87 -2.32
N VAL A 133 -8.19 7.89 -3.21
CA VAL A 133 -8.39 6.48 -2.87
C VAL A 133 -7.06 5.76 -3.08
N HIS A 134 -6.67 4.94 -2.11
CA HIS A 134 -5.39 4.22 -2.20
C HIS A 134 -5.39 3.16 -3.31
N ARG A 135 -6.38 2.30 -3.32
CA ARG A 135 -6.62 1.21 -4.27
C ARG A 135 -5.71 -0.01 -4.16
N ASP A 136 -4.67 0.06 -3.34
CA ASP A 136 -3.73 -1.05 -3.18
C ASP A 136 -3.27 -1.21 -1.72
N VAL A 137 -4.21 -1.18 -0.80
CA VAL A 137 -3.93 -1.39 0.63
C VAL A 137 -3.54 -2.85 0.84
N LYS A 138 -2.36 -3.07 1.36
CA LYS A 138 -1.81 -4.39 1.66
C LYS A 138 -0.61 -4.24 2.59
N PRO A 139 -0.17 -5.30 3.26
CA PRO A 139 0.95 -5.21 4.20
C PRO A 139 2.26 -4.70 3.57
N GLN A 140 2.49 -4.94 2.29
CA GLN A 140 3.68 -4.46 1.58
C GLN A 140 3.71 -2.93 1.43
N ASN A 141 2.54 -2.29 1.49
CA ASN A 141 2.40 -0.84 1.37
C ASN A 141 2.17 -0.14 2.70
N ILE A 142 2.47 -0.82 3.79
CA ILE A 142 2.40 -0.28 5.15
C ILE A 142 3.79 -0.44 5.77
N ILE A 143 4.34 0.65 6.30
CA ILE A 143 5.66 0.66 6.91
C ILE A 143 5.52 0.87 8.41
N ILE A 144 6.21 0.05 9.19
CA ILE A 144 6.33 0.22 10.63
C ILE A 144 7.73 0.78 10.88
N SER A 145 7.79 2.02 11.36
CA SER A 145 9.05 2.67 11.62
C SER A 145 9.70 2.13 12.89
N THR A 146 11.00 2.39 13.03
CA THR A 146 11.77 1.96 14.20
C THR A 146 11.26 2.57 15.49
N ASP A 147 10.58 3.71 15.44
CA ASP A 147 9.96 4.36 16.61
C ASP A 147 8.49 3.94 16.83
N GLY A 148 8.02 2.94 16.09
CA GLY A 148 6.68 2.38 16.26
C GLY A 148 5.56 3.09 15.51
N LYS A 149 5.86 4.09 14.68
CA LYS A 149 4.86 4.76 13.86
C LYS A 149 4.51 3.93 12.63
N VAL A 150 3.25 3.92 12.28
CA VAL A 150 2.73 3.20 11.12
C VAL A 150 2.40 4.20 10.01
N LYS A 151 2.91 3.94 8.81
CA LYS A 151 2.72 4.84 7.66
C LYS A 151 2.30 4.07 6.43
N VAL A 152 1.31 4.61 5.73
CA VAL A 152 0.84 4.07 4.45
C VAL A 152 1.62 4.72 3.32
N THR A 153 1.99 3.92 2.33
CA THR A 153 2.77 4.37 1.17
C THR A 153 2.16 3.84 -0.14
N ASP A 154 2.66 4.32 -1.27
CA ASP A 154 2.34 3.84 -2.62
C ASP A 154 0.86 4.00 -3.02
N PHE A 155 0.30 5.19 -2.79
CA PHE A 155 -1.05 5.54 -3.16
C PHE A 155 -1.28 5.44 -4.68
N GLY A 156 -2.00 4.40 -5.13
CA GLY A 156 -2.45 4.26 -6.51
C GLY A 156 -1.36 4.00 -7.55
N ILE A 157 -0.08 4.06 -7.20
CA ILE A 157 1.04 3.95 -8.15
C ILE A 157 1.09 2.57 -8.78
N ALA A 158 0.77 1.52 -8.02
CA ALA A 158 0.76 0.15 -8.54
C ALA A 158 -0.25 -0.06 -9.66
N ARG A 159 -1.29 0.75 -9.75
CA ARG A 159 -2.31 0.66 -10.79
C ARG A 159 -1.92 1.28 -12.13
N VAL A 160 -0.79 1.92 -12.19
CA VAL A 160 -0.24 2.40 -13.45
C VAL A 160 0.18 1.24 -14.34
N ALA A 161 0.42 0.05 -13.76
CA ALA A 161 0.66 -1.16 -14.51
C ALA A 161 -0.60 -1.52 -15.30
N THR A 162 -0.52 -1.40 -16.61
CA THR A 162 -1.63 -1.75 -17.51
C THR A 162 -1.81 -3.26 -17.57
N SER A 163 -2.95 -3.68 -18.13
CA SER A 163 -3.32 -5.09 -18.32
C SER A 163 -2.26 -5.94 -19.04
N ASN A 164 -1.26 -5.35 -19.65
CA ASN A 164 -0.20 -6.07 -20.35
C ASN A 164 0.98 -6.48 -19.44
N THR A 165 1.04 -5.98 -18.22
CA THR A 165 2.08 -6.35 -17.28
C THR A 165 1.50 -7.27 -16.22
N ILE A 166 1.54 -8.56 -16.51
CA ILE A 166 1.34 -9.57 -15.48
C ILE A 166 2.62 -9.61 -14.67
N SER A 167 2.73 -8.70 -13.72
CA SER A 167 3.88 -8.65 -12.83
C SER A 167 3.57 -9.41 -11.54
N SER A 168 4.59 -9.80 -10.81
CA SER A 168 4.46 -10.37 -9.47
C SER A 168 3.67 -9.46 -8.52
N ASN A 169 3.64 -8.16 -8.80
CA ASN A 169 2.88 -7.18 -8.02
C ASN A 169 1.37 -7.34 -8.18
N VAL A 170 0.89 -7.72 -9.37
CA VAL A 170 -0.53 -7.98 -9.60
C VAL A 170 -0.97 -9.20 -8.79
N MET A 171 -0.17 -10.25 -8.78
CA MET A 171 -0.43 -11.45 -7.96
C MET A 171 -0.49 -11.10 -6.47
N GLY A 172 0.45 -10.27 -5.98
CA GLY A 172 0.47 -9.84 -4.59
C GLY A 172 -0.74 -9.01 -4.21
N SER A 173 -1.24 -8.19 -5.12
CA SER A 173 -2.38 -7.30 -4.87
C SER A 173 -3.72 -8.01 -4.90
N VAL A 174 -3.87 -9.08 -5.68
CA VAL A 174 -5.15 -9.79 -5.82
C VAL A 174 -5.62 -10.41 -4.51
N HIS A 175 -4.71 -10.80 -3.64
CA HIS A 175 -5.06 -11.34 -2.31
C HIS A 175 -5.88 -10.35 -1.48
N TYR A 176 -5.76 -9.06 -1.76
CA TYR A 176 -6.36 -7.97 -0.97
C TYR A 176 -7.42 -7.18 -1.75
N SER A 177 -7.61 -7.48 -3.03
CA SER A 177 -8.51 -6.75 -3.90
C SER A 177 -9.97 -6.98 -3.54
N SER A 178 -10.77 -5.91 -3.54
CA SER A 178 -12.20 -6.00 -3.30
C SER A 178 -12.91 -6.72 -4.46
N PRO A 179 -14.14 -7.24 -4.23
CA PRO A 179 -14.93 -7.84 -5.29
C PRO A 179 -15.15 -6.90 -6.50
N GLU A 180 -15.42 -5.63 -6.24
CA GLU A 180 -15.59 -4.63 -7.31
C GLU A 180 -14.32 -4.43 -8.12
N GLN A 181 -13.15 -4.46 -7.46
CA GLN A 181 -11.86 -4.39 -8.16
C GLN A 181 -11.58 -5.66 -8.96
N ALA A 182 -11.93 -6.83 -8.41
CA ALA A 182 -11.76 -8.11 -9.10
C ALA A 182 -12.58 -8.19 -10.39
N ARG A 183 -13.73 -7.51 -10.44
CA ARG A 183 -14.55 -7.40 -11.65
C ARG A 183 -13.96 -6.45 -12.71
N GLY A 184 -12.85 -5.75 -12.37
CA GLY A 184 -12.30 -4.70 -13.22
C GLY A 184 -13.14 -3.44 -13.22
N GLY A 185 -14.01 -3.28 -12.24
CA GLY A 185 -14.95 -2.18 -12.15
C GLY A 185 -14.45 -1.02 -11.30
N TYR A 186 -15.41 -0.19 -10.95
CA TYR A 186 -15.22 1.00 -10.14
C TYR A 186 -14.68 0.65 -8.75
N SER A 187 -13.70 1.42 -8.29
CA SER A 187 -13.20 1.30 -6.93
C SER A 187 -13.22 2.67 -6.24
N ASP A 188 -13.61 2.67 -4.98
CA ASP A 188 -13.69 3.88 -4.16
C ASP A 188 -13.09 3.62 -2.77
N TYR A 189 -13.32 4.56 -1.85
CA TYR A 189 -12.81 4.45 -0.48
C TYR A 189 -13.31 3.18 0.25
N LYS A 190 -14.45 2.62 -0.14
CA LYS A 190 -14.95 1.36 0.44
C LYS A 190 -14.15 0.16 -0.02
N SER A 191 -13.48 0.25 -1.17
CA SER A 191 -12.53 -0.78 -1.60
C SER A 191 -11.30 -0.81 -0.68
N ASP A 192 -10.84 0.34 -0.21
CA ASP A 192 -9.76 0.43 0.77
C ASP A 192 -10.15 -0.19 2.11
N ILE A 193 -11.42 -0.03 2.52
CA ILE A 193 -11.96 -0.65 3.74
C ILE A 193 -11.90 -2.18 3.62
N TYR A 194 -12.32 -2.73 2.48
CA TYR A 194 -12.24 -4.16 2.24
C TYR A 194 -10.80 -4.67 2.34
N SER A 195 -9.89 -4.01 1.64
CA SER A 195 -8.46 -4.42 1.64
C SER A 195 -7.84 -4.33 3.02
N LEU A 196 -8.23 -3.34 3.83
CA LEU A 196 -7.78 -3.24 5.21
C LEU A 196 -8.33 -4.39 6.04
N GLY A 197 -9.58 -4.80 5.82
CA GLY A 197 -10.16 -5.98 6.47
C GLY A 197 -9.37 -7.26 6.20
N ILE A 198 -8.97 -7.47 4.95
CA ILE A 198 -8.12 -8.60 4.57
C ILE A 198 -6.74 -8.50 5.25
N THR A 199 -6.18 -7.30 5.30
CA THR A 199 -4.91 -7.05 5.99
C THR A 199 -5.02 -7.36 7.49
N MET A 200 -6.12 -6.97 8.14
CA MET A 200 -6.36 -7.29 9.54
C MET A 200 -6.45 -8.80 9.77
N TYR A 201 -7.13 -9.51 8.87
CA TYR A 201 -7.20 -10.96 8.91
C TYR A 201 -5.79 -11.57 8.89
N GLU A 202 -4.96 -11.11 7.99
CA GLU A 202 -3.59 -11.61 7.87
C GLU A 202 -2.75 -11.26 9.10
N MET A 203 -2.86 -10.05 9.64
CA MET A 203 -2.15 -9.68 10.87
C MET A 203 -2.46 -10.64 12.01
N LEU A 204 -3.73 -11.00 12.17
CA LEU A 204 -4.19 -11.77 13.31
C LEU A 204 -3.98 -13.28 13.16
N THR A 205 -3.93 -13.78 11.94
CA THR A 205 -3.84 -15.22 11.67
C THR A 205 -2.51 -15.67 11.04
N GLY A 206 -1.80 -14.74 10.41
CA GLY A 206 -0.62 -15.08 9.59
C GLY A 206 -0.99 -15.62 8.21
N HIS A 207 -2.27 -15.61 7.87
CA HIS A 207 -2.76 -16.16 6.59
C HIS A 207 -3.71 -15.17 5.92
N VAL A 208 -3.70 -15.15 4.58
CA VAL A 208 -4.75 -14.49 3.81
C VAL A 208 -5.97 -15.41 3.73
N PRO A 209 -7.21 -14.87 3.73
CA PRO A 209 -8.40 -15.71 3.69
C PRO A 209 -8.59 -16.46 2.36
N PHE A 210 -8.10 -15.91 1.27
CA PHE A 210 -8.21 -16.52 -0.07
C PHE A 210 -6.85 -16.65 -0.72
N ASP A 211 -6.55 -17.85 -1.19
CA ASP A 211 -5.33 -18.15 -1.91
C ASP A 211 -5.64 -19.10 -3.08
N GLY A 212 -4.71 -19.25 -3.99
CA GLY A 212 -4.87 -20.09 -5.17
C GLY A 212 -3.65 -20.03 -6.08
N ASP A 213 -3.66 -20.88 -7.10
CA ASP A 213 -2.51 -21.03 -8.00
C ASP A 213 -2.40 -19.88 -9.03
N THR A 214 -3.52 -19.19 -9.29
CA THR A 214 -3.56 -18.12 -10.28
C THR A 214 -4.28 -16.88 -9.72
N THR A 215 -3.99 -15.73 -10.31
CA THR A 215 -4.71 -14.48 -10.00
C THR A 215 -6.21 -14.61 -10.22
N VAL A 216 -6.61 -15.29 -11.30
CA VAL A 216 -8.02 -15.50 -11.62
C VAL A 216 -8.71 -16.35 -10.54
N ALA A 217 -8.05 -17.42 -10.08
CA ALA A 217 -8.61 -18.27 -9.03
C ALA A 217 -8.84 -17.50 -7.73
N ILE A 218 -7.90 -16.65 -7.33
CA ILE A 218 -8.01 -15.84 -6.14
C ILE A 218 -9.10 -14.78 -6.31
N ALA A 219 -9.14 -14.10 -7.45
CA ALA A 219 -10.16 -13.10 -7.75
C ALA A 219 -11.57 -13.70 -7.69
N LEU A 220 -11.77 -14.90 -8.22
CA LEU A 220 -13.07 -15.59 -8.16
C LEU A 220 -13.49 -15.87 -6.72
N LYS A 221 -12.56 -16.21 -5.84
CA LYS A 221 -12.86 -16.40 -4.42
C LYS A 221 -13.34 -15.12 -3.76
N HIS A 222 -12.73 -13.98 -4.06
CA HIS A 222 -13.20 -12.69 -3.55
C HIS A 222 -14.62 -12.36 -4.03
N LEU A 223 -14.98 -12.81 -5.23
CA LEU A 223 -16.31 -12.57 -5.79
C LEU A 223 -17.37 -13.50 -5.22
N GLN A 224 -17.03 -14.76 -4.94
CA GLN A 224 -18.01 -15.83 -4.73
C GLN A 224 -17.97 -16.45 -3.34
N GLU A 225 -16.83 -16.45 -2.66
CA GLU A 225 -16.68 -17.16 -1.39
C GLU A 225 -16.66 -16.21 -0.20
N GLU A 226 -17.31 -16.62 0.87
CA GLU A 226 -17.20 -15.93 2.15
C GLU A 226 -15.87 -16.27 2.79
N ILE A 227 -15.27 -15.31 3.52
CA ILE A 227 -14.03 -15.59 4.24
C ILE A 227 -14.29 -16.61 5.35
N GLN A 228 -13.34 -17.51 5.56
CA GLN A 228 -13.38 -18.41 6.70
C GLN A 228 -13.13 -17.59 7.96
N SER A 229 -13.79 -17.98 9.07
CA SER A 229 -13.57 -17.30 10.33
C SER A 229 -12.09 -17.28 10.69
N PRO A 230 -11.53 -16.14 11.10
CA PRO A 230 -10.15 -16.09 11.58
C PRO A 230 -9.95 -16.95 12.84
N ARG A 231 -11.03 -17.31 13.53
CA ARG A 231 -11.01 -18.23 14.68
C ARG A 231 -10.62 -19.66 14.28
N LYS A 232 -10.66 -19.97 13.00
CA LYS A 232 -10.11 -21.24 12.49
C LYS A 232 -8.62 -21.36 12.83
N TYR A 233 -7.90 -20.25 12.76
CA TYR A 233 -6.47 -20.21 13.08
C TYR A 233 -6.20 -19.78 14.52
N VAL A 234 -7.03 -18.89 15.06
CA VAL A 234 -6.88 -18.30 16.40
C VAL A 234 -8.23 -18.36 17.12
N PRO A 235 -8.55 -19.49 17.77
CA PRO A 235 -9.89 -19.68 18.38
C PRO A 235 -10.26 -18.66 19.45
N GLU A 236 -9.29 -18.06 20.11
CA GLU A 236 -9.48 -17.11 21.21
C GLU A 236 -9.74 -15.66 20.79
N LEU A 237 -9.78 -15.37 19.48
CA LEU A 237 -10.06 -14.01 19.02
C LEU A 237 -11.39 -13.51 19.55
N PRO A 238 -11.44 -12.24 20.04
CA PRO A 238 -12.70 -11.66 20.49
C PRO A 238 -13.75 -11.61 19.38
N LYS A 239 -15.02 -11.82 19.72
CA LYS A 239 -16.12 -11.72 18.76
C LYS A 239 -16.17 -10.35 18.09
N SER A 240 -15.90 -9.28 18.85
CA SER A 240 -15.89 -7.92 18.33
C SER A 240 -14.87 -7.75 17.22
N THR A 241 -13.67 -8.30 17.38
CA THR A 241 -12.62 -8.27 16.37
C THR A 241 -13.04 -9.01 15.10
N VAL A 242 -13.62 -10.19 15.26
CA VAL A 242 -14.11 -11.00 14.13
C VAL A 242 -15.20 -10.26 13.37
N GLN A 243 -16.11 -9.60 14.08
CA GLN A 243 -17.21 -8.86 13.47
C GLN A 243 -16.72 -7.64 12.68
N ILE A 244 -15.69 -6.96 13.17
CA ILE A 244 -15.06 -5.84 12.44
C ILE A 244 -14.51 -6.33 11.09
N ILE A 245 -13.79 -7.44 11.11
CA ILE A 245 -13.23 -8.03 9.88
C ILE A 245 -14.36 -8.40 8.92
N TYR A 246 -15.41 -9.04 9.39
CA TYR A 246 -16.55 -9.43 8.56
C TYR A 246 -17.26 -8.22 7.96
N LYS A 247 -17.41 -7.15 8.73
CA LYS A 247 -18.06 -5.94 8.20
C LYS A 247 -17.20 -5.26 7.15
N CYS A 248 -15.87 -5.18 7.36
CA CYS A 248 -14.97 -4.63 6.35
C CYS A 248 -15.01 -5.42 5.04
N THR A 249 -15.14 -6.74 5.12
CA THR A 249 -14.99 -7.64 3.99
C THR A 249 -16.30 -8.13 3.37
N GLN A 250 -17.40 -7.43 3.63
CA GLN A 250 -18.67 -7.71 2.95
C GLN A 250 -18.52 -7.56 1.45
N LYS A 251 -19.16 -8.45 0.68
CA LYS A 251 -19.07 -8.42 -0.79
C LYS A 251 -19.68 -7.15 -1.35
N SER A 252 -20.81 -6.72 -0.80
CA SER A 252 -21.45 -5.47 -1.18
C SER A 252 -20.82 -4.29 -0.43
N PRO A 253 -20.37 -3.25 -1.12
CA PRO A 253 -19.85 -2.05 -0.46
C PRO A 253 -20.85 -1.42 0.51
N ASP A 254 -22.12 -1.49 0.21
CA ASP A 254 -23.20 -0.91 1.05
C ASP A 254 -23.31 -1.57 2.43
N ARG A 255 -22.79 -2.78 2.58
CA ARG A 255 -22.80 -3.52 3.84
C ARG A 255 -21.54 -3.31 4.67
N ARG A 256 -20.53 -2.69 4.10
CA ARG A 256 -19.30 -2.35 4.80
C ARG A 256 -19.51 -1.10 5.65
N TYR A 257 -18.46 -0.72 6.40
CA TYR A 257 -18.44 0.59 7.03
C TYR A 257 -18.66 1.68 5.99
N SER A 258 -19.39 2.73 6.36
CA SER A 258 -19.67 3.83 5.43
C SER A 258 -18.42 4.65 5.12
N ASP A 259 -17.49 4.74 6.07
CA ASP A 259 -16.21 5.44 5.92
C ASP A 259 -15.20 4.93 6.96
N MET A 260 -13.98 5.44 6.88
CA MET A 260 -12.92 5.06 7.82
C MET A 260 -13.19 5.55 9.23
N GLU A 261 -13.90 6.67 9.40
CA GLU A 261 -14.26 7.19 10.72
C GLU A 261 -15.13 6.21 11.48
N GLU A 262 -16.13 5.62 10.81
CA GLU A 262 -17.00 4.60 11.42
C GLU A 262 -16.17 3.36 11.81
N LEU A 263 -15.25 2.93 10.95
CA LEU A 263 -14.36 1.80 11.25
C LEU A 263 -13.49 2.10 12.47
N ILE A 264 -12.87 3.27 12.52
CA ILE A 264 -12.01 3.68 13.64
C ILE A 264 -12.79 3.65 14.96
N SER A 265 -14.04 4.06 14.94
CA SER A 265 -14.91 4.04 16.10
C SER A 265 -15.05 2.66 16.70
N ASP A 266 -15.07 1.61 15.89
CA ASP A 266 -15.21 0.23 16.33
C ASP A 266 -13.89 -0.41 16.74
N LEU A 267 -12.76 0.13 16.29
CA LEU A 267 -11.43 -0.40 16.63
C LEU A 267 -10.91 -0.02 18.05
#